data_4cb817f93f638d74e9bbb8f2c1df886b
#
_entry.id   4cb817f93f638d74e9bbb8f2c1df886b
#
_cell.length_a   1.000
_cell.length_b   1.000
_cell.length_c   1.000
_cell.angle_alpha   90.00
_cell.angle_beta   90.00
_cell.angle_gamma   90.00
#
_symmetry.space_group_name_H-M   'P 1'
#
loop_
_entity.id
_entity.type
_entity.pdbx_description
1 polymer ?
#
loop_
_entity_poly.entity_id
_entity_poly.type
_entity_poly.pdbx_seq_one_letter_code
_entity_poly.pdbx_strand_id
1 'polypeptide(L)'
;MTSMIGQLHSVVIDAPDAHALATFYANILGMDVKGSPGDDWVVVTGAGYRLAFQEAPDLQPPDWPDPDRPQQFHLDIRVADIDEAEPKVLALGARRLPGGGGDFRVFADPVGHPFCLVWDA
;
A
#
# COMPACT_ATOMS: atom_id res chain seq x y z
N MET A 1 9.32 28.69 12.68
CA MET A 1 9.88 27.31 12.67
C MET A 1 9.18 26.50 13.75
N THR A 2 8.78 25.30 13.42
CA THR A 2 8.11 24.40 14.35
C THR A 2 9.10 23.38 14.89
N SER A 3 9.16 23.26 16.22
CA SER A 3 9.96 22.19 16.85
C SER A 3 9.21 20.87 16.73
N MET A 4 9.93 19.80 16.46
CA MET A 4 9.31 18.48 16.44
C MET A 4 9.23 17.90 17.84
N ILE A 5 8.11 17.24 18.17
CA ILE A 5 7.99 16.41 19.37
C ILE A 5 8.51 15.00 19.06
N GLY A 6 8.29 14.53 17.84
CA GLY A 6 8.74 13.24 17.38
C GLY A 6 8.88 13.22 15.88
N GLN A 7 9.28 12.06 15.34
CA GLN A 7 9.44 11.84 13.90
C GLN A 7 8.56 10.67 13.47
N LEU A 8 8.01 10.75 12.27
CA LEU A 8 7.30 9.62 11.70
C LEU A 8 8.32 8.50 11.43
N HIS A 9 8.13 7.36 12.07
CA HIS A 9 9.02 6.20 11.92
C HIS A 9 8.55 5.29 10.78
N SER A 10 7.27 4.95 10.78
CA SER A 10 6.70 4.04 9.77
C SER A 10 5.20 4.27 9.65
N VAL A 11 4.66 3.91 8.50
CA VAL A 11 3.24 3.61 8.36
C VAL A 11 3.10 2.10 8.49
N VAL A 12 2.21 1.63 9.35
CA VAL A 12 1.99 0.21 9.62
C VAL A 12 0.68 -0.22 8.98
N ILE A 13 0.73 -1.30 8.21
CA ILE A 13 -0.41 -1.83 7.46
C ILE A 13 -0.67 -3.25 7.95
N ASP A 14 -1.93 -3.53 8.30
CA ASP A 14 -2.34 -4.85 8.75
C ASP A 14 -2.58 -5.79 7.57
N ALA A 15 -2.20 -7.05 7.73
CA ALA A 15 -2.41 -8.08 6.72
C ALA A 15 -2.47 -9.46 7.37
N PRO A 16 -3.29 -10.39 6.85
CA PRO A 16 -3.25 -11.77 7.33
C PRO A 16 -1.88 -12.42 7.12
N ASP A 17 -1.18 -12.08 6.04
CA ASP A 17 0.18 -12.51 5.74
C ASP A 17 1.03 -11.27 5.53
N ALA A 18 1.77 -10.88 6.56
CA ALA A 18 2.56 -9.64 6.55
C ALA A 18 3.63 -9.67 5.45
N HIS A 19 4.35 -10.77 5.29
CA HIS A 19 5.42 -10.88 4.30
C HIS A 19 4.88 -10.79 2.88
N ALA A 20 3.74 -11.40 2.60
CA ALA A 20 3.14 -11.38 1.27
C ALA A 20 2.74 -9.95 0.87
N LEU A 21 2.11 -9.20 1.77
CA LEU A 21 1.74 -7.82 1.46
C LEU A 21 2.96 -6.91 1.38
N ALA A 22 3.95 -7.10 2.25
CA ALA A 22 5.21 -6.38 2.18
C ALA A 22 5.90 -6.58 0.83
N THR A 23 5.94 -7.81 0.33
CA THR A 23 6.53 -8.14 -0.97
C THR A 23 5.78 -7.45 -2.11
N PHE A 24 4.45 -7.41 -2.04
CA PHE A 24 3.64 -6.69 -3.03
C PHE A 24 4.07 -5.23 -3.15
N TYR A 25 4.13 -4.51 -2.03
CA TYR A 25 4.50 -3.10 -2.07
C TYR A 25 5.98 -2.88 -2.39
N ALA A 26 6.86 -3.75 -1.93
CA ALA A 26 8.28 -3.67 -2.27
C ALA A 26 8.50 -3.77 -3.78
N ASN A 27 7.74 -4.64 -4.45
CA ASN A 27 7.84 -4.81 -5.90
C ASN A 27 7.31 -3.59 -6.66
N ILE A 28 6.27 -2.92 -6.15
CA ILE A 28 5.79 -1.68 -6.77
C ILE A 28 6.79 -0.54 -6.56
N LEU A 29 7.33 -0.42 -5.36
CA LEU A 29 8.10 0.75 -4.94
C LEU A 29 9.60 0.60 -5.18
N GLY A 30 10.06 -0.58 -5.58
CA GLY A 30 11.49 -0.83 -5.75
C GLY A 30 12.25 -0.76 -4.42
N MET A 31 11.63 -1.22 -3.33
CA MET A 31 12.20 -1.15 -1.98
C MET A 31 12.56 -2.55 -1.48
N ASP A 32 13.32 -2.60 -0.40
CA ASP A 32 13.83 -3.85 0.16
C ASP A 32 12.92 -4.39 1.26
N VAL A 33 12.65 -5.69 1.22
CA VAL A 33 11.92 -6.39 2.29
C VAL A 33 12.91 -6.81 3.38
N LYS A 34 12.59 -6.45 4.63
CA LYS A 34 13.32 -6.85 5.83
C LYS A 34 12.43 -7.74 6.67
N GLY A 35 12.60 -9.05 6.53
CA GLY A 35 11.79 -10.06 7.18
C GLY A 35 11.65 -11.28 6.30
N SER A 36 11.05 -12.31 6.84
CA SER A 36 10.91 -13.63 6.21
C SER A 36 9.46 -14.08 6.17
N PRO A 37 9.11 -15.01 5.26
CA PRO A 37 7.77 -15.60 5.27
C PRO A 37 7.42 -16.18 6.65
N GLY A 38 6.21 -15.88 7.12
CA GLY A 38 5.74 -16.33 8.43
C GLY A 38 6.04 -15.37 9.58
N ASP A 39 6.85 -14.34 9.36
CA ASP A 39 7.07 -13.33 10.40
C ASP A 39 5.79 -12.52 10.64
N ASP A 40 5.55 -12.17 11.90
CA ASP A 40 4.40 -11.37 12.30
C ASP A 40 4.60 -9.87 12.10
N TRP A 41 5.83 -9.46 11.77
CA TRP A 41 6.20 -8.07 11.51
C TRP A 41 7.27 -8.04 10.43
N VAL A 42 6.98 -7.34 9.33
CA VAL A 42 7.88 -7.23 8.19
C VAL A 42 8.00 -5.77 7.81
N VAL A 43 9.21 -5.34 7.48
CA VAL A 43 9.49 -3.94 7.14
C VAL A 43 9.93 -3.85 5.69
N VAL A 44 9.52 -2.77 5.04
CA VAL A 44 9.94 -2.41 3.69
C VAL A 44 10.59 -1.03 3.74
N THR A 45 11.84 -0.93 3.26
CA THR A 45 12.62 0.30 3.33
C THR A 45 13.23 0.64 1.97
N GLY A 46 13.38 1.91 1.72
CA GLY A 46 14.07 2.44 0.53
C GLY A 46 13.63 3.86 0.24
N ALA A 47 14.46 4.59 -0.51
CA ALA A 47 14.18 5.94 -0.96
C ALA A 47 13.78 6.92 0.16
N GLY A 48 14.23 6.67 1.39
CA GLY A 48 13.91 7.51 2.55
C GLY A 48 12.57 7.19 3.20
N TYR A 49 11.87 6.15 2.76
CA TYR A 49 10.59 5.72 3.31
C TYR A 49 10.71 4.41 4.07
N ARG A 50 9.75 4.17 4.95
CA ARG A 50 9.64 2.94 5.72
C ARG A 50 8.17 2.59 5.89
N LEU A 51 7.80 1.40 5.43
CA LEU A 51 6.49 0.80 5.69
C LEU A 51 6.72 -0.42 6.57
N ALA A 52 5.77 -0.71 7.45
CA ALA A 52 5.78 -1.94 8.23
C ALA A 52 4.46 -2.68 7.99
N PHE A 53 4.51 -3.99 8.10
CA PHE A 53 3.37 -4.86 7.88
C PHE A 53 3.23 -5.76 9.09
N GLN A 54 2.07 -5.71 9.73
CA GLN A 54 1.79 -6.44 10.96
C GLN A 54 0.80 -7.55 10.68
N GLU A 55 1.10 -8.76 11.14
CA GLU A 55 0.17 -9.87 11.00
C GLU A 55 -1.10 -9.60 11.77
N ALA A 56 -2.24 -9.70 11.08
CA ALA A 56 -3.58 -9.51 11.63
C ALA A 56 -4.48 -10.58 11.02
N PRO A 57 -4.50 -11.80 11.59
CA PRO A 57 -5.18 -12.94 10.96
C PRO A 57 -6.69 -12.74 10.84
N ASP A 58 -7.28 -11.96 11.74
CA ASP A 58 -8.74 -11.74 11.76
C ASP A 58 -9.13 -10.39 11.13
N LEU A 59 -8.24 -9.79 10.33
CA LEU A 59 -8.50 -8.52 9.69
C LEU A 59 -9.78 -8.58 8.84
N GLN A 60 -10.66 -7.59 9.06
CA GLN A 60 -11.76 -7.30 8.16
C GLN A 60 -11.31 -6.18 7.23
N PRO A 61 -10.90 -6.49 6.00
CA PRO A 61 -10.34 -5.48 5.12
C PRO A 61 -11.40 -4.46 4.70
N PRO A 62 -10.98 -3.23 4.37
CA PRO A 62 -11.90 -2.27 3.77
C PRO A 62 -12.42 -2.82 2.44
N ASP A 63 -13.63 -2.39 2.08
CA ASP A 63 -14.28 -2.78 0.82
C ASP A 63 -14.79 -1.50 0.18
N TRP A 64 -13.92 -0.83 -0.53
CA TRP A 64 -14.23 0.45 -1.16
C TRP A 64 -15.23 0.27 -2.30
N PRO A 65 -16.29 1.07 -2.41
CA PRO A 65 -16.63 2.23 -1.55
C PRO A 65 -17.71 1.93 -0.48
N ASP A 66 -17.77 0.71 0.05
CA ASP A 66 -18.79 0.32 1.03
C ASP A 66 -18.61 1.13 2.33
N PRO A 67 -19.65 1.90 2.76
CA PRO A 67 -19.54 2.69 3.98
C PRO A 67 -19.46 1.86 5.26
N ASP A 68 -19.84 0.58 5.22
CA ASP A 68 -19.74 -0.32 6.37
C ASP A 68 -18.31 -0.85 6.57
N ARG A 69 -17.48 -0.74 5.54
CA ARG A 69 -16.07 -1.15 5.57
C ARG A 69 -15.20 -0.07 4.92
N PRO A 70 -15.18 1.14 5.51
CA PRO A 70 -14.46 2.25 4.90
C PRO A 70 -12.95 2.08 5.03
N GLN A 71 -12.21 2.70 4.11
CA GLN A 71 -10.78 2.89 4.29
C GLN A 71 -10.54 3.86 5.44
N GLN A 72 -9.43 3.66 6.16
CA GLN A 72 -8.97 4.62 7.17
C GLN A 72 -7.87 5.51 6.60
N PHE A 73 -6.98 4.91 5.84
CA PHE A 73 -5.91 5.55 5.10
C PHE A 73 -5.83 4.94 3.72
N HIS A 74 -5.10 5.59 2.83
CA HIS A 74 -4.62 4.94 1.61
C HIS A 74 -3.28 5.54 1.22
N LEU A 75 -2.52 4.81 0.43
CA LEU A 75 -1.28 5.29 -0.14
C LEU A 75 -1.56 5.86 -1.52
N ASP A 76 -0.92 6.98 -1.83
CA ASP A 76 -0.82 7.50 -3.19
C ASP A 76 0.59 7.19 -3.70
N ILE A 77 0.67 6.47 -4.80
CA ILE A 77 1.93 6.06 -5.40
C ILE A 77 2.07 6.78 -6.73
N ARG A 78 3.10 7.60 -6.85
CA ARG A 78 3.35 8.34 -8.09
C ARG A 78 3.91 7.41 -9.15
N VAL A 79 3.34 7.48 -10.35
CA VAL A 79 3.83 6.77 -11.52
C VAL A 79 4.06 7.78 -12.65
N ALA A 80 5.03 7.50 -13.50
CA ALA A 80 5.31 8.36 -14.66
C ALA A 80 4.29 8.18 -15.76
N ASP A 81 3.83 6.94 -15.97
CA ASP A 81 2.90 6.58 -17.04
C ASP A 81 1.89 5.58 -16.50
N ILE A 82 0.64 6.02 -16.34
CA ILE A 82 -0.43 5.19 -15.79
C ILE A 82 -0.75 4.00 -16.69
N ASP A 83 -0.67 4.18 -18.00
CA ASP A 83 -1.00 3.10 -18.93
C ASP A 83 0.05 1.98 -18.92
N GLU A 84 1.28 2.28 -18.55
CA GLU A 84 2.30 1.27 -18.30
C GLU A 84 2.21 0.67 -16.89
N ALA A 85 1.88 1.50 -15.90
CA ALA A 85 1.87 1.09 -14.50
C ALA A 85 0.70 0.17 -14.16
N GLU A 86 -0.49 0.45 -14.68
CA GLU A 86 -1.69 -0.31 -14.32
C GLU A 86 -1.55 -1.81 -14.58
N PRO A 87 -1.15 -2.27 -15.78
CA PRO A 87 -1.02 -3.72 -15.98
C PRO A 87 0.03 -4.36 -15.08
N LYS A 88 1.05 -3.60 -14.68
CA LYS A 88 2.09 -4.13 -13.78
C LYS A 88 1.56 -4.36 -12.37
N VAL A 89 0.78 -3.42 -11.81
CA VAL A 89 0.21 -3.62 -10.48
C VAL A 89 -0.87 -4.69 -10.48
N LEU A 90 -1.65 -4.80 -11.56
CA LEU A 90 -2.63 -5.89 -11.70
C LEU A 90 -1.95 -7.25 -11.75
N ALA A 91 -0.81 -7.36 -12.43
CA ALA A 91 -0.03 -8.60 -12.49
C ALA A 91 0.53 -9.00 -11.11
N LEU A 92 0.75 -8.04 -10.21
CA LEU A 92 1.21 -8.31 -8.85
C LEU A 92 0.08 -8.70 -7.90
N GLY A 93 -1.17 -8.59 -8.33
CA GLY A 93 -2.34 -8.98 -7.52
C GLY A 93 -3.27 -7.85 -7.11
N ALA A 94 -3.05 -6.64 -7.60
CA ALA A 94 -3.99 -5.54 -7.36
C ALA A 94 -5.28 -5.72 -8.17
N ARG A 95 -6.35 -5.06 -7.71
CA ARG A 95 -7.62 -4.98 -8.44
C ARG A 95 -7.98 -3.52 -8.68
N ARG A 96 -8.55 -3.22 -9.82
CA ARG A 96 -9.10 -1.89 -10.08
C ARG A 96 -10.37 -1.69 -9.26
N LEU A 97 -10.51 -0.53 -8.60
CA LEU A 97 -11.69 -0.14 -7.85
C LEU A 97 -12.42 1.02 -8.53
N PRO A 98 -13.70 1.27 -8.18
CA PRO A 98 -14.43 2.43 -8.68
C PRO A 98 -13.79 3.73 -8.23
N GLY A 99 -14.01 4.77 -9.02
CA GLY A 99 -13.48 6.09 -8.75
C GLY A 99 -12.25 6.38 -9.58
N GLY A 100 -11.73 7.58 -9.42
CA GLY A 100 -10.61 8.07 -10.20
C GLY A 100 -10.94 9.41 -10.83
N GLY A 101 -9.95 9.97 -11.50
CA GLY A 101 -10.04 11.26 -12.16
C GLY A 101 -8.98 11.39 -13.23
N GLY A 102 -8.69 12.62 -13.63
CA GLY A 102 -7.70 12.90 -14.67
C GLY A 102 -6.26 12.66 -14.24
N ASP A 103 -6.00 12.50 -12.93
CA ASP A 103 -4.65 12.39 -12.39
C ASP A 103 -4.50 11.27 -11.36
N PHE A 104 -5.51 10.39 -11.20
CA PHE A 104 -5.40 9.24 -10.30
C PHE A 104 -6.37 8.14 -10.67
N ARG A 105 -6.00 6.90 -10.30
CA ARG A 105 -6.87 5.71 -10.35
C ARG A 105 -6.77 4.96 -9.05
N VAL A 106 -7.88 4.34 -8.65
CA VAL A 106 -8.01 3.64 -7.36
C VAL A 106 -7.91 2.14 -7.56
N PHE A 107 -7.15 1.48 -6.69
CA PHE A 107 -6.94 0.03 -6.72
C PHE A 107 -7.08 -0.52 -5.30
N ALA A 108 -7.35 -1.83 -5.21
CA ALA A 108 -7.17 -2.57 -3.98
C ALA A 108 -5.89 -3.40 -4.07
N ASP A 109 -5.14 -3.46 -2.96
CA ASP A 109 -4.04 -4.39 -2.86
C ASP A 109 -4.56 -5.83 -2.65
N PRO A 110 -3.70 -6.86 -2.60
CA PRO A 110 -4.17 -8.24 -2.46
C PRO A 110 -4.96 -8.54 -1.18
N VAL A 111 -4.81 -7.71 -0.15
CA VAL A 111 -5.59 -7.83 1.10
C VAL A 111 -6.94 -7.12 0.98
N GLY A 112 -7.00 -6.05 0.19
CA GLY A 112 -8.20 -5.24 0.03
C GLY A 112 -8.02 -3.78 0.46
N HIS A 113 -6.84 -3.38 0.93
CA HIS A 113 -6.59 -1.98 1.25
C HIS A 113 -6.58 -1.16 -0.04
N PRO A 114 -7.32 -0.04 -0.10
CA PRO A 114 -7.23 0.86 -1.25
C PRO A 114 -5.87 1.53 -1.34
N PHE A 115 -5.41 1.73 -2.56
CA PHE A 115 -4.30 2.63 -2.87
C PHE A 115 -4.57 3.28 -4.21
N CYS A 116 -3.92 4.41 -4.46
CA CYS A 116 -4.05 5.11 -5.72
C CYS A 116 -2.72 5.11 -6.46
N LEU A 117 -2.79 5.00 -7.77
CA LEU A 117 -1.71 5.43 -8.63
C LEU A 117 -2.02 6.84 -9.07
N VAL A 118 -1.06 7.75 -8.89
CA VAL A 118 -1.22 9.17 -9.20
C VAL A 118 -0.15 9.60 -10.20
N TRP A 119 -0.51 10.53 -11.08
CA TRP A 119 0.41 11.09 -12.05
C TRP A 119 0.13 12.59 -12.18
N ASP A 120 1.10 13.33 -12.66
CA ASP A 120 1.01 14.79 -12.80
C ASP A 120 0.73 15.53 -11.47
N ALA A 121 1.09 14.90 -10.36
CA ALA A 121 0.84 15.47 -9.04
C ALA A 121 2.08 16.18 -8.46
#